data_f62e5718ba93b1ff832555ac927d0dbc
#
_entry.id   f62e5718ba93b1ff832555ac927d0dbc
#
_cell.length_a   1.000
_cell.length_b   1.000
_cell.length_c   1.000
_cell.angle_alpha   90.00
_cell.angle_beta   90.00
_cell.angle_gamma   90.00
#
_symmetry.space_group_name_H-M   'P 1'
#
loop_
_entity.id
_entity.type
_entity.pdbx_description
1 polymer ?
#
loop_
_entity_poly.entity_id
_entity_poly.type
_entity_poly.pdbx_seq_one_letter_code
_entity_poly.pdbx_strand_id
1 'polypeptide(L)'
;MIVCDRLTKRFGAFTAVDHVSFSVGKGSIFGFLGPNGSGKTTMIRMLCGILEPTEGTARIGGHDIVRDLEPIKELIGYMSQKFSLYDELTVNENLIFAGKLYGLSGRELNQRRDEMIATTHLEPYIDRRAAQLSGGWRQRLAMACSLMHRPSVLFLDEPTAGIDPVARRELWDLLFKFAGKGMTLFVTTHYMDEAERCDHVGYIYMSKLIVCGEPDDLKRLPDVNPPGTRRLDVICDHVTTALHAMHEMAGVRSATVFGQSMHLLVDDNVKRAQIEEQLRKVGVSHAEIHEMGPSLEDVFVELSAKHAAQRQQKAA
;
A
#
# COMPACT_ATOMS: atom_id res chain seq x y z
N MET A 1 6.74 -6.60 -15.80
CA MET A 1 5.33 -6.94 -16.10
C MET A 1 4.48 -5.69 -16.34
N ILE A 2 4.60 -4.68 -15.49
CA ILE A 2 4.00 -3.36 -15.67
C ILE A 2 5.13 -2.34 -15.86
N VAL A 3 4.99 -1.43 -16.82
CA VAL A 3 5.94 -0.33 -17.06
C VAL A 3 5.14 0.95 -17.25
N CYS A 4 5.41 1.96 -16.43
CA CYS A 4 4.82 3.29 -16.52
C CYS A 4 5.91 4.31 -16.85
N ASP A 5 5.62 5.20 -17.81
CA ASP A 5 6.50 6.28 -18.17
C ASP A 5 5.73 7.61 -18.15
N ARG A 6 6.07 8.46 -17.19
CA ARG A 6 5.53 9.81 -16.95
C ARG A 6 4.01 9.89 -17.00
N LEU A 7 3.33 8.86 -16.46
CA LEU A 7 1.88 8.77 -16.50
C LEU A 7 1.27 9.94 -15.71
N THR A 8 0.36 10.66 -16.34
CA THR A 8 -0.26 11.87 -15.79
C THR A 8 -1.76 11.84 -15.96
N LYS A 9 -2.50 12.27 -14.93
CA LYS A 9 -3.94 12.48 -15.01
C LYS A 9 -4.34 13.83 -14.44
N ARG A 10 -5.00 14.63 -15.29
CA ARG A 10 -5.59 15.91 -14.89
C ARG A 10 -7.11 15.86 -15.02
N PHE A 11 -7.79 16.53 -14.09
CA PHE A 11 -9.22 16.79 -14.10
C PHE A 11 -9.42 18.32 -14.05
N GLY A 12 -9.55 18.95 -15.20
CA GLY A 12 -9.50 20.40 -15.30
C GLY A 12 -8.18 20.97 -14.77
N ALA A 13 -8.24 21.84 -13.79
CA ALA A 13 -7.06 22.43 -13.13
C ALA A 13 -6.39 21.50 -12.09
N PHE A 14 -7.07 20.43 -11.67
CA PHE A 14 -6.55 19.51 -10.65
C PHE A 14 -5.75 18.37 -11.28
N THR A 15 -4.50 18.19 -10.82
CA THR A 15 -3.63 17.07 -11.23
C THR A 15 -3.67 15.99 -10.16
N ALA A 16 -4.31 14.86 -10.48
CA ALA A 16 -4.45 13.73 -9.56
C ALA A 16 -3.24 12.80 -9.56
N VAL A 17 -2.54 12.69 -10.69
CA VAL A 17 -1.29 11.94 -10.87
C VAL A 17 -0.39 12.78 -11.77
N ASP A 18 0.86 13.03 -11.35
CA ASP A 18 1.78 13.96 -11.97
C ASP A 18 3.11 13.28 -12.34
N HIS A 19 3.27 12.94 -13.64
CA HIS A 19 4.48 12.38 -14.24
C HIS A 19 5.07 11.16 -13.51
N VAL A 20 4.22 10.21 -13.12
CA VAL A 20 4.62 9.02 -12.36
C VAL A 20 5.25 7.98 -13.28
N SER A 21 6.46 7.54 -12.94
CA SER A 21 7.21 6.49 -13.66
C SER A 21 7.69 5.42 -12.69
N PHE A 22 7.42 4.16 -13.02
CA PHE A 22 7.93 2.98 -12.28
C PHE A 22 7.81 1.71 -13.13
N SER A 23 8.42 0.64 -12.65
CA SER A 23 8.27 -0.69 -13.25
C SER A 23 7.98 -1.75 -12.19
N VAL A 24 7.18 -2.76 -12.57
CA VAL A 24 6.85 -3.92 -11.70
C VAL A 24 7.28 -5.19 -12.39
N GLY A 25 8.07 -6.01 -11.70
CA GLY A 25 8.53 -7.31 -12.16
C GLY A 25 7.37 -8.31 -12.30
N LYS A 26 7.59 -9.38 -13.06
CA LYS A 26 6.65 -10.51 -13.12
C LYS A 26 6.73 -11.32 -11.84
N GLY A 27 5.56 -11.66 -11.26
CA GLY A 27 5.47 -12.49 -10.07
C GLY A 27 5.82 -11.76 -8.77
N SER A 28 6.02 -10.43 -8.79
CA SER A 28 6.29 -9.63 -7.60
C SER A 28 5.04 -8.99 -7.01
N ILE A 29 5.10 -8.65 -5.73
CA ILE A 29 4.12 -7.84 -5.03
C ILE A 29 4.63 -6.40 -4.98
N PHE A 30 3.92 -5.50 -5.64
CA PHE A 30 4.22 -4.07 -5.65
C PHE A 30 3.22 -3.32 -4.78
N GLY A 31 3.71 -2.67 -3.74
CA GLY A 31 2.92 -1.81 -2.86
C GLY A 31 2.92 -0.37 -3.37
N PHE A 32 1.75 0.17 -3.71
CA PHE A 32 1.62 1.58 -4.06
C PHE A 32 1.03 2.34 -2.87
N LEU A 33 1.91 2.91 -2.07
CA LEU A 33 1.62 3.49 -0.77
C LEU A 33 1.40 4.99 -0.87
N GLY A 34 0.51 5.53 -0.04
CA GLY A 34 0.31 6.97 0.10
C GLY A 34 -0.95 7.32 0.88
N PRO A 35 -1.07 8.56 1.37
CA PRO A 35 -2.25 9.01 2.08
C PRO A 35 -3.50 9.04 1.19
N ASN A 36 -4.68 9.18 1.82
CA ASN A 36 -5.92 9.33 1.07
C ASN A 36 -5.88 10.59 0.19
N GLY A 37 -6.39 10.48 -1.03
CA GLY A 37 -6.36 11.57 -2.01
C GLY A 37 -5.03 11.79 -2.72
N SER A 38 -3.99 10.97 -2.50
CA SER A 38 -2.68 11.12 -3.15
C SER A 38 -2.65 10.70 -4.62
N GLY A 39 -3.71 10.00 -5.14
CA GLY A 39 -3.79 9.55 -6.52
C GLY A 39 -3.76 8.04 -6.73
N LYS A 40 -3.71 7.20 -5.66
CA LYS A 40 -3.61 5.73 -5.74
C LYS A 40 -4.69 5.09 -6.61
N THR A 41 -5.97 5.33 -6.28
CA THR A 41 -7.12 4.81 -7.05
C THR A 41 -7.11 5.33 -8.49
N THR A 42 -6.70 6.58 -8.73
CA THR A 42 -6.58 7.14 -10.08
C THR A 42 -5.52 6.40 -10.88
N MET A 43 -4.38 6.08 -10.27
CA MET A 43 -3.31 5.29 -10.90
C MET A 43 -3.81 3.90 -11.30
N ILE A 44 -4.43 3.15 -10.38
CA ILE A 44 -4.99 1.82 -10.70
C ILE A 44 -6.00 1.92 -11.84
N ARG A 45 -6.92 2.89 -11.81
CA ARG A 45 -7.95 3.03 -12.86
C ARG A 45 -7.35 3.32 -14.23
N MET A 46 -6.25 4.07 -14.30
CA MET A 46 -5.52 4.26 -15.56
C MET A 46 -4.88 2.95 -16.02
N LEU A 47 -4.21 2.22 -15.15
CA LEU A 47 -3.58 0.94 -15.47
C LEU A 47 -4.60 -0.11 -15.91
N CYS A 48 -5.78 -0.13 -15.32
CA CYS A 48 -6.86 -1.04 -15.70
C CYS A 48 -7.61 -0.61 -16.99
N GLY A 49 -7.22 0.52 -17.63
CA GLY A 49 -7.91 1.04 -18.81
C GLY A 49 -9.32 1.59 -18.54
N ILE A 50 -9.69 1.81 -17.26
CA ILE A 50 -10.97 2.39 -16.85
C ILE A 50 -10.94 3.93 -17.02
N LEU A 51 -9.76 4.52 -16.92
CA LEU A 51 -9.54 5.94 -17.01
C LEU A 51 -8.38 6.23 -17.96
N GLU A 52 -8.62 6.98 -19.02
CA GLU A 52 -7.58 7.36 -19.97
C GLU A 52 -6.61 8.37 -19.34
N PRO A 53 -5.28 8.17 -19.44
CA PRO A 53 -4.29 9.14 -19.02
C PRO A 53 -4.36 10.42 -19.84
N THR A 54 -3.98 11.56 -19.24
CA THR A 54 -3.87 12.84 -19.96
C THR A 54 -2.54 12.93 -20.71
N GLU A 55 -1.46 12.40 -20.11
CA GLU A 55 -0.11 12.36 -20.68
C GLU A 55 0.64 11.12 -20.20
N GLY A 56 1.72 10.78 -20.90
CA GLY A 56 2.53 9.62 -20.59
C GLY A 56 1.96 8.32 -21.13
N THR A 57 2.63 7.22 -20.83
CA THR A 57 2.24 5.88 -21.31
C THR A 57 2.41 4.84 -20.22
N ALA A 58 1.67 3.73 -20.33
CA ALA A 58 1.97 2.53 -19.55
C ALA A 58 1.70 1.27 -20.37
N ARG A 59 2.39 0.19 -20.00
CA ARG A 59 2.23 -1.13 -20.62
C ARG A 59 2.07 -2.20 -19.56
N ILE A 60 1.19 -3.17 -19.83
CA ILE A 60 0.96 -4.36 -19.01
C ILE A 60 1.13 -5.59 -19.88
N GLY A 61 2.07 -6.46 -19.55
CA GLY A 61 2.37 -7.64 -20.36
C GLY A 61 2.86 -7.30 -21.77
N GLY A 62 3.36 -6.07 -22.01
CA GLY A 62 3.74 -5.55 -23.32
C GLY A 62 2.65 -4.78 -24.05
N HIS A 63 1.38 -4.86 -23.63
CA HIS A 63 0.23 -4.19 -24.20
C HIS A 63 0.07 -2.76 -23.67
N ASP A 64 -0.25 -1.83 -24.55
CA ASP A 64 -0.48 -0.42 -24.21
C ASP A 64 -1.85 -0.23 -23.56
N ILE A 65 -1.91 0.49 -22.43
CA ILE A 65 -3.16 0.65 -21.62
C ILE A 65 -4.27 1.47 -22.32
N VAL A 66 -3.97 2.12 -23.44
CA VAL A 66 -4.94 2.91 -24.20
C VAL A 66 -5.31 2.20 -25.49
N ARG A 67 -4.34 1.61 -26.18
CA ARG A 67 -4.52 1.03 -27.52
C ARG A 67 -4.95 -0.43 -27.50
N ASP A 68 -4.48 -1.20 -26.50
CA ASP A 68 -4.63 -2.65 -26.43
C ASP A 68 -5.54 -3.07 -25.26
N LEU A 69 -6.72 -2.43 -25.12
CA LEU A 69 -7.61 -2.64 -23.96
C LEU A 69 -8.13 -4.07 -23.83
N GLU A 70 -8.48 -4.74 -24.94
CA GLU A 70 -9.04 -6.10 -24.87
C GLU A 70 -8.03 -7.13 -24.35
N PRO A 71 -6.78 -7.23 -24.87
CA PRO A 71 -5.76 -8.08 -24.30
C PRO A 71 -5.47 -7.77 -22.81
N ILE A 72 -5.51 -6.48 -22.43
CA ILE A 72 -5.27 -6.10 -21.02
C ILE A 72 -6.37 -6.61 -20.12
N LYS A 73 -7.65 -6.52 -20.50
CA LYS A 73 -8.77 -7.04 -19.69
C LYS A 73 -8.66 -8.54 -19.41
N GLU A 74 -8.11 -9.31 -20.35
CA GLU A 74 -7.86 -10.74 -20.15
C GLU A 74 -6.69 -11.00 -19.21
N LEU A 75 -5.69 -10.11 -19.19
CA LEU A 75 -4.49 -10.24 -18.37
C LEU A 75 -4.68 -9.81 -16.92
N ILE A 76 -5.63 -8.91 -16.65
CA ILE A 76 -5.76 -8.28 -15.34
C ILE A 76 -7.01 -8.72 -14.59
N GLY A 77 -6.89 -8.93 -13.28
CA GLY A 77 -8.00 -8.89 -12.34
C GLY A 77 -7.99 -7.54 -11.61
N TYR A 78 -9.16 -6.99 -11.32
CA TYR A 78 -9.27 -5.74 -10.56
C TYR A 78 -10.26 -5.88 -9.42
N MET A 79 -9.79 -5.61 -8.22
CA MET A 79 -10.60 -5.51 -7.03
C MET A 79 -10.62 -4.06 -6.57
N SER A 80 -11.77 -3.41 -6.75
CA SER A 80 -11.97 -2.00 -6.38
C SER A 80 -12.19 -1.83 -4.87
N GLN A 81 -11.88 -0.66 -4.34
CA GLN A 81 -12.08 -0.30 -2.93
C GLN A 81 -13.55 -0.47 -2.48
N LYS A 82 -14.50 -0.07 -3.31
CA LYS A 82 -15.91 -0.40 -3.10
C LYS A 82 -16.20 -1.75 -3.76
N PHE A 83 -16.80 -2.66 -3.02
CA PHE A 83 -17.12 -4.00 -3.52
C PHE A 83 -17.91 -3.93 -4.83
N SER A 84 -17.38 -4.53 -5.88
CA SER A 84 -18.11 -4.76 -7.14
C SER A 84 -18.93 -6.05 -7.07
N LEU A 85 -19.54 -6.31 -5.91
CA LEU A 85 -20.37 -7.48 -5.65
C LEU A 85 -21.84 -7.13 -5.83
N TYR A 86 -22.61 -8.09 -6.29
CA TYR A 86 -24.06 -8.01 -6.30
C TYR A 86 -24.58 -8.47 -4.93
N ASP A 87 -25.03 -7.55 -4.11
CA ASP A 87 -25.44 -7.76 -2.73
C ASP A 87 -26.58 -8.77 -2.57
N GLU A 88 -27.50 -8.81 -3.54
CA GLU A 88 -28.65 -9.73 -3.57
C GLU A 88 -28.29 -11.14 -4.03
N LEU A 89 -27.16 -11.32 -4.70
CA LEU A 89 -26.70 -12.62 -5.15
C LEU A 89 -25.94 -13.33 -4.02
N THR A 90 -26.04 -14.67 -4.02
CA THR A 90 -25.23 -15.53 -3.15
C THR A 90 -23.75 -15.50 -3.56
N VAL A 91 -22.86 -16.04 -2.72
CA VAL A 91 -21.44 -16.27 -3.04
C VAL A 91 -21.32 -17.05 -4.35
N ASN A 92 -22.06 -18.16 -4.48
CA ASN A 92 -22.07 -18.99 -5.69
C ASN A 92 -22.50 -18.21 -6.93
N GLU A 93 -23.58 -17.45 -6.84
CA GLU A 93 -24.12 -16.66 -7.95
C GLU A 93 -23.18 -15.52 -8.37
N ASN A 94 -22.52 -14.82 -7.41
CA ASN A 94 -21.51 -13.80 -7.70
C ASN A 94 -20.33 -14.41 -8.50
N LEU A 95 -19.83 -15.58 -8.09
CA LEU A 95 -18.73 -16.26 -8.79
C LEU A 95 -19.15 -16.70 -10.21
N ILE A 96 -20.34 -17.29 -10.34
CA ILE A 96 -20.88 -17.70 -11.65
C ILE A 96 -21.04 -16.47 -12.56
N PHE A 97 -21.59 -15.37 -12.02
CA PHE A 97 -21.76 -14.13 -12.76
C PHE A 97 -20.40 -13.58 -13.23
N ALA A 98 -19.41 -13.48 -12.32
CA ALA A 98 -18.08 -13.02 -12.66
C ALA A 98 -17.41 -13.88 -13.74
N GLY A 99 -17.51 -15.22 -13.63
CA GLY A 99 -16.96 -16.11 -14.65
C GLY A 99 -17.62 -15.95 -16.01
N LYS A 100 -18.95 -15.78 -16.05
CA LYS A 100 -19.69 -15.56 -17.30
C LYS A 100 -19.33 -14.23 -17.99
N LEU A 101 -19.02 -13.17 -17.22
CA LEU A 101 -18.57 -11.90 -17.79
C LEU A 101 -17.26 -12.05 -18.60
N TYR A 102 -16.42 -13.00 -18.23
CA TYR A 102 -15.18 -13.34 -18.93
C TYR A 102 -15.33 -14.52 -19.90
N GLY A 103 -16.57 -14.88 -20.27
CA GLY A 103 -16.86 -15.90 -21.27
C GLY A 103 -16.78 -17.35 -20.79
N LEU A 104 -16.52 -17.58 -19.49
CA LEU A 104 -16.50 -18.95 -18.95
C LEU A 104 -17.90 -19.57 -18.97
N SER A 105 -18.00 -20.84 -19.34
CA SER A 105 -19.26 -21.55 -19.42
C SER A 105 -19.11 -23.05 -19.11
N GLY A 106 -20.24 -23.72 -18.86
CA GLY A 106 -20.32 -25.17 -18.73
C GLY A 106 -19.38 -25.74 -17.67
N ARG A 107 -18.62 -26.75 -18.03
CA ARG A 107 -17.69 -27.47 -17.13
C ARG A 107 -16.56 -26.58 -16.63
N GLU A 108 -16.00 -25.74 -17.49
CA GLU A 108 -14.91 -24.85 -17.12
C GLU A 108 -15.31 -23.83 -16.06
N LEU A 109 -16.48 -23.20 -16.20
CA LEU A 109 -17.03 -22.28 -15.22
C LEU A 109 -17.19 -22.95 -13.84
N ASN A 110 -17.79 -24.16 -13.81
CA ASN A 110 -17.99 -24.89 -12.55
C ASN A 110 -16.66 -25.27 -11.89
N GLN A 111 -15.72 -25.79 -12.67
CA GLN A 111 -14.40 -26.14 -12.15
C GLN A 111 -13.66 -24.92 -11.58
N ARG A 112 -13.73 -23.79 -12.29
CA ARG A 112 -13.07 -22.55 -11.83
C ARG A 112 -13.73 -21.97 -10.60
N ARG A 113 -15.05 -21.97 -10.53
CA ARG A 113 -15.81 -21.58 -9.34
C ARG A 113 -15.39 -22.41 -8.12
N ASP A 114 -15.37 -23.74 -8.24
CA ASP A 114 -15.02 -24.64 -7.15
C ASP A 114 -13.56 -24.45 -6.70
N GLU A 115 -12.64 -24.22 -7.65
CA GLU A 115 -11.26 -23.87 -7.34
C GLU A 115 -11.17 -22.55 -6.55
N MET A 116 -11.95 -21.53 -6.90
CA MET A 116 -11.93 -20.24 -6.19
C MET A 116 -12.56 -20.36 -4.81
N ILE A 117 -13.65 -21.07 -4.66
CA ILE A 117 -14.29 -21.36 -3.36
C ILE A 117 -13.26 -22.01 -2.43
N ALA A 118 -12.60 -23.09 -2.88
CA ALA A 118 -11.61 -23.81 -2.08
C ALA A 118 -10.37 -22.95 -1.76
N THR A 119 -9.91 -22.15 -2.73
CA THR A 119 -8.70 -21.30 -2.53
C THR A 119 -8.95 -20.17 -1.54
N THR A 120 -10.14 -19.59 -1.53
CA THR A 120 -10.51 -18.44 -0.69
C THR A 120 -11.29 -18.82 0.56
N HIS A 121 -11.51 -20.14 0.80
CA HIS A 121 -12.21 -20.70 1.95
C HIS A 121 -13.67 -20.19 2.09
N LEU A 122 -14.38 -20.09 0.96
CA LEU A 122 -15.77 -19.61 0.91
C LEU A 122 -16.82 -20.73 1.07
N GLU A 123 -16.40 -21.99 1.26
CA GLU A 123 -17.30 -23.16 1.36
C GLU A 123 -18.44 -22.98 2.39
N PRO A 124 -18.19 -22.43 3.60
CA PRO A 124 -19.25 -22.30 4.60
C PRO A 124 -20.33 -21.28 4.24
N TYR A 125 -20.07 -20.45 3.23
CA TYR A 125 -20.90 -19.28 2.89
C TYR A 125 -21.49 -19.34 1.49
N ILE A 126 -21.35 -20.47 0.79
CA ILE A 126 -21.65 -20.59 -0.65
C ILE A 126 -23.09 -20.15 -1.01
N ASP A 127 -24.05 -20.43 -0.14
CA ASP A 127 -25.46 -20.10 -0.33
C ASP A 127 -25.89 -18.80 0.37
N ARG A 128 -24.95 -18.11 1.04
CA ARG A 128 -25.24 -16.80 1.65
C ARG A 128 -25.17 -15.68 0.63
N ARG A 129 -26.09 -14.72 0.75
CA ARG A 129 -26.04 -13.49 -0.04
C ARG A 129 -24.82 -12.65 0.34
N ALA A 130 -24.23 -11.95 -0.63
CA ALA A 130 -23.08 -11.10 -0.40
C ALA A 130 -23.34 -10.02 0.66
N ALA A 131 -24.55 -9.46 0.72
CA ALA A 131 -24.95 -8.50 1.75
C ALA A 131 -24.89 -9.05 3.19
N GLN A 132 -24.96 -10.37 3.38
CA GLN A 132 -24.95 -11.04 4.70
C GLN A 132 -23.53 -11.41 5.17
N LEU A 133 -22.52 -11.20 4.36
CA LEU A 133 -21.14 -11.50 4.70
C LEU A 133 -20.52 -10.35 5.52
N SER A 134 -19.62 -10.71 6.45
CA SER A 134 -18.77 -9.69 7.09
C SER A 134 -17.78 -9.06 6.09
N GLY A 135 -17.18 -7.94 6.45
CA GLY A 135 -16.24 -7.22 5.60
C GLY A 135 -15.12 -8.11 5.04
N GLY A 136 -14.48 -8.92 5.88
CA GLY A 136 -13.41 -9.84 5.45
C GLY A 136 -13.89 -10.91 4.46
N TRP A 137 -15.08 -11.46 4.65
CA TRP A 137 -15.65 -12.43 3.72
C TRP A 137 -16.10 -11.79 2.40
N ARG A 138 -16.58 -10.54 2.43
CA ARG A 138 -16.86 -9.77 1.21
C ARG A 138 -15.57 -9.49 0.43
N GLN A 139 -14.45 -9.18 1.11
CA GLN A 139 -13.15 -9.00 0.46
C GLN A 139 -12.67 -10.28 -0.22
N ARG A 140 -12.77 -11.43 0.45
CA ARG A 140 -12.43 -12.73 -0.13
C ARG A 140 -13.29 -13.07 -1.36
N LEU A 141 -14.59 -12.80 -1.30
CA LEU A 141 -15.48 -13.00 -2.44
C LEU A 141 -15.13 -12.07 -3.60
N ALA A 142 -14.88 -10.78 -3.34
CA ALA A 142 -14.50 -9.83 -4.38
C ALA A 142 -13.17 -10.22 -5.05
N MET A 143 -12.19 -10.67 -4.25
CA MET A 143 -10.94 -11.21 -4.78
C MET A 143 -11.17 -12.47 -5.60
N ALA A 144 -11.97 -13.43 -5.12
CA ALA A 144 -12.30 -14.65 -5.87
C ALA A 144 -12.96 -14.33 -7.22
N CYS A 145 -13.91 -13.38 -7.25
CA CYS A 145 -14.55 -12.91 -8.49
C CYS A 145 -13.54 -12.31 -9.47
N SER A 146 -12.59 -11.49 -8.98
CA SER A 146 -11.55 -10.86 -9.82
C SER A 146 -10.54 -11.87 -10.40
N LEU A 147 -10.51 -13.09 -9.87
CA LEU A 147 -9.60 -14.17 -10.28
C LEU A 147 -10.25 -15.24 -11.18
N MET A 148 -11.54 -15.15 -11.46
CA MET A 148 -12.28 -16.19 -12.20
C MET A 148 -11.68 -16.52 -13.56
N HIS A 149 -11.16 -15.55 -14.29
CA HIS A 149 -10.58 -15.68 -15.65
C HIS A 149 -9.08 -15.96 -15.68
N ARG A 150 -8.46 -16.29 -14.52
CA ARG A 150 -7.02 -16.60 -14.39
C ARG A 150 -6.10 -15.45 -14.84
N PRO A 151 -6.27 -14.24 -14.34
CA PRO A 151 -5.40 -13.14 -14.71
C PRO A 151 -3.94 -13.40 -14.30
N SER A 152 -3.00 -12.79 -15.02
CA SER A 152 -1.57 -12.82 -14.67
C SER A 152 -1.16 -11.64 -13.78
N VAL A 153 -1.97 -10.59 -13.72
CA VAL A 153 -1.80 -9.41 -12.86
C VAL A 153 -3.07 -9.17 -12.07
N LEU A 154 -2.96 -8.95 -10.77
CA LEU A 154 -4.09 -8.59 -9.92
C LEU A 154 -3.86 -7.19 -9.34
N PHE A 155 -4.77 -6.28 -9.65
CA PHE A 155 -4.84 -4.95 -9.06
C PHE A 155 -5.80 -4.95 -7.87
N LEU A 156 -5.33 -4.45 -6.73
CA LEU A 156 -6.05 -4.45 -5.46
C LEU A 156 -6.06 -3.02 -4.90
N ASP A 157 -7.22 -2.40 -4.89
CA ASP A 157 -7.38 -1.02 -4.41
C ASP A 157 -7.82 -1.02 -2.95
N GLU A 158 -6.86 -0.85 -2.03
CA GLU A 158 -7.03 -0.88 -0.57
C GLU A 158 -7.77 -2.15 -0.07
N PRO A 159 -7.27 -3.37 -0.39
CA PRO A 159 -8.00 -4.61 -0.20
C PRO A 159 -8.31 -4.94 1.27
N THR A 160 -7.64 -4.29 2.20
CA THR A 160 -7.75 -4.54 3.65
C THR A 160 -8.46 -3.41 4.40
N ALA A 161 -8.94 -2.38 3.68
CA ALA A 161 -9.63 -1.28 4.30
C ALA A 161 -10.91 -1.73 5.02
N GLY A 162 -11.03 -1.37 6.30
CA GLY A 162 -12.24 -1.62 7.10
C GLY A 162 -12.46 -3.06 7.54
N ILE A 163 -11.45 -3.94 7.43
CA ILE A 163 -11.49 -5.29 7.99
C ILE A 163 -10.66 -5.40 9.27
N ASP A 164 -11.00 -6.37 10.10
CA ASP A 164 -10.28 -6.64 11.36
C ASP A 164 -8.85 -7.18 11.11
N PRO A 165 -7.95 -7.11 12.12
CA PRO A 165 -6.54 -7.53 11.95
C PRO A 165 -6.37 -9.02 11.59
N VAL A 166 -7.28 -9.90 12.02
CA VAL A 166 -7.20 -11.33 11.70
C VAL A 166 -7.53 -11.55 10.23
N ALA A 167 -8.66 -11.01 9.77
CA ALA A 167 -9.06 -11.07 8.37
C ALA A 167 -8.01 -10.42 7.43
N ARG A 168 -7.35 -9.31 7.88
CA ARG A 168 -6.25 -8.68 7.15
C ARG A 168 -5.08 -9.63 6.97
N ARG A 169 -4.62 -10.28 8.05
CA ARG A 169 -3.53 -11.26 7.98
C ARG A 169 -3.86 -12.40 7.03
N GLU A 170 -5.04 -12.98 7.16
CA GLU A 170 -5.49 -14.09 6.31
C GLU A 170 -5.60 -13.70 4.83
N LEU A 171 -5.99 -12.45 4.54
CA LEU A 171 -6.01 -11.94 3.16
C LEU A 171 -4.60 -11.83 2.59
N TRP A 172 -3.63 -11.32 3.36
CA TRP A 172 -2.23 -11.27 2.97
C TRP A 172 -1.64 -12.67 2.73
N ASP A 173 -1.98 -13.67 3.54
CA ASP A 173 -1.57 -15.06 3.32
C ASP A 173 -2.07 -15.58 1.96
N LEU A 174 -3.29 -15.21 1.55
CA LEU A 174 -3.81 -15.51 0.22
C LEU A 174 -3.03 -14.77 -0.89
N LEU A 175 -2.69 -13.50 -0.70
CA LEU A 175 -1.89 -12.73 -1.66
C LEU A 175 -0.51 -13.36 -1.85
N PHE A 176 0.19 -13.74 -0.78
CA PHE A 176 1.46 -14.46 -0.87
C PHE A 176 1.32 -15.80 -1.61
N LYS A 177 0.24 -16.54 -1.37
CA LYS A 177 -0.04 -17.80 -2.10
C LYS A 177 -0.21 -17.57 -3.60
N PHE A 178 -0.85 -16.47 -4.02
CA PHE A 178 -0.99 -16.14 -5.44
C PHE A 178 0.32 -15.66 -6.06
N ALA A 179 1.08 -14.80 -5.37
CA ALA A 179 2.40 -14.36 -5.81
C ALA A 179 3.36 -15.55 -5.96
N GLY A 180 3.38 -16.48 -5.00
CA GLY A 180 4.15 -17.71 -5.06
C GLY A 180 3.80 -18.64 -6.23
N LYS A 181 2.62 -18.49 -6.84
CA LYS A 181 2.20 -19.15 -8.09
C LYS A 181 2.58 -18.35 -9.34
N GLY A 182 3.32 -17.25 -9.20
CA GLY A 182 3.80 -16.40 -10.30
C GLY A 182 2.87 -15.28 -10.74
N MET A 183 1.79 -15.00 -9.99
CA MET A 183 0.91 -13.86 -10.23
C MET A 183 1.59 -12.57 -9.79
N THR A 184 1.50 -11.52 -10.62
CA THR A 184 1.97 -10.17 -10.25
C THR A 184 0.86 -9.45 -9.50
N LEU A 185 1.17 -8.90 -8.33
CA LEU A 185 0.21 -8.17 -7.50
C LEU A 185 0.56 -6.69 -7.45
N PHE A 186 -0.41 -5.83 -7.68
CA PHE A 186 -0.32 -4.39 -7.49
C PHE A 186 -1.32 -3.97 -6.42
N VAL A 187 -0.82 -3.63 -5.23
CA VAL A 187 -1.64 -3.37 -4.04
C VAL A 187 -1.54 -1.90 -3.67
N THR A 188 -2.65 -1.15 -3.68
CA THR A 188 -2.65 0.17 -3.04
C THR A 188 -2.95 0.03 -1.56
N THR A 189 -2.27 0.79 -0.75
CA THR A 189 -2.50 0.84 0.69
C THR A 189 -2.11 2.19 1.29
N HIS A 190 -2.58 2.49 2.46
CA HIS A 190 -2.10 3.57 3.31
C HIS A 190 -1.48 3.04 4.62
N TYR A 191 -1.38 1.71 4.76
CA TYR A 191 -0.77 1.04 5.91
C TYR A 191 0.69 0.70 5.62
N MET A 192 1.60 1.14 6.51
CA MET A 192 3.04 0.93 6.38
C MET A 192 3.44 -0.53 6.56
N ASP A 193 2.80 -1.22 7.51
CA ASP A 193 3.01 -2.65 7.78
C ASP A 193 2.64 -3.54 6.58
N GLU A 194 1.74 -3.09 5.73
CA GLU A 194 1.42 -3.77 4.47
C GLU A 194 2.46 -3.50 3.39
N ALA A 195 2.98 -2.28 3.32
CA ALA A 195 4.04 -1.93 2.40
C ALA A 195 5.34 -2.71 2.70
N GLU A 196 5.65 -2.98 3.98
CA GLU A 196 6.79 -3.81 4.37
C GLU A 196 6.68 -5.28 3.92
N ARG A 197 5.49 -5.74 3.54
CA ARG A 197 5.26 -7.09 3.00
C ARG A 197 5.45 -7.19 1.49
N CYS A 198 5.65 -6.07 0.82
CA CYS A 198 5.80 -6.01 -0.63
C CYS A 198 7.27 -6.15 -1.04
N ASP A 199 7.53 -6.73 -2.22
CA ASP A 199 8.89 -6.81 -2.77
C ASP A 199 9.42 -5.42 -3.15
N HIS A 200 8.54 -4.55 -3.66
CA HIS A 200 8.85 -3.17 -4.02
C HIS A 200 7.73 -2.25 -3.57
N VAL A 201 8.08 -1.03 -3.20
CA VAL A 201 7.15 0.00 -2.77
C VAL A 201 7.35 1.27 -3.56
N GLY A 202 6.26 1.83 -4.09
CA GLY A 202 6.21 3.19 -4.63
C GLY A 202 5.42 4.09 -3.69
N TYR A 203 6.02 5.16 -3.18
CA TYR A 203 5.33 6.12 -2.31
C TYR A 203 4.85 7.32 -3.11
N ILE A 204 3.52 7.47 -3.20
CA ILE A 204 2.88 8.61 -3.84
C ILE A 204 2.40 9.63 -2.79
N TYR A 205 2.83 10.88 -2.93
CA TYR A 205 2.45 11.97 -2.07
C TYR A 205 2.16 13.23 -2.90
N MET A 206 1.03 13.88 -2.65
CA MET A 206 0.59 15.06 -3.43
C MET A 206 0.70 14.84 -4.95
N SER A 207 0.13 13.74 -5.44
CA SER A 207 0.08 13.34 -6.85
C SER A 207 1.41 12.93 -7.49
N LYS A 208 2.53 12.96 -6.77
CA LYS A 208 3.87 12.63 -7.26
C LYS A 208 4.42 11.37 -6.62
N LEU A 209 5.11 10.56 -7.41
CA LEU A 209 5.91 9.46 -6.88
C LEU A 209 7.19 10.05 -6.26
N ILE A 210 7.29 9.97 -4.94
CA ILE A 210 8.40 10.55 -4.19
C ILE A 210 9.61 9.61 -4.18
N VAL A 211 9.35 8.32 -4.03
CA VAL A 211 10.39 7.29 -4.00
C VAL A 211 9.80 5.96 -4.47
N CYS A 212 10.64 5.11 -5.04
CA CYS A 212 10.29 3.74 -5.45
C CYS A 212 11.50 2.83 -5.29
N GLY A 213 11.35 1.68 -4.63
CA GLY A 213 12.42 0.71 -4.40
C GLY A 213 11.99 -0.42 -3.48
N GLU A 214 12.95 -1.28 -3.14
CA GLU A 214 12.75 -2.31 -2.12
C GLU A 214 12.64 -1.66 -0.72
N PRO A 215 11.78 -2.17 0.18
CA PRO A 215 11.61 -1.59 1.53
C PRO A 215 12.94 -1.35 2.26
N ASP A 216 13.85 -2.31 2.22
CA ASP A 216 15.13 -2.21 2.91
C ASP A 216 16.09 -1.18 2.28
N ASP A 217 16.04 -1.00 0.97
CA ASP A 217 16.81 0.05 0.29
C ASP A 217 16.28 1.43 0.62
N LEU A 218 14.95 1.59 0.71
CA LEU A 218 14.33 2.85 1.11
C LEU A 218 14.72 3.25 2.53
N LYS A 219 14.84 2.30 3.45
CA LYS A 219 15.31 2.53 4.82
C LYS A 219 16.78 3.00 4.89
N ARG A 220 17.60 2.70 3.86
CA ARG A 220 19.02 3.09 3.79
C ARG A 220 19.29 4.44 3.12
N LEU A 221 18.25 5.13 2.64
CA LEU A 221 18.40 6.41 1.96
C LEU A 221 19.14 7.44 2.85
N PRO A 222 20.11 8.20 2.31
CA PRO A 222 20.82 9.23 3.08
C PRO A 222 19.91 10.33 3.64
N ASP A 223 18.79 10.58 2.99
CA ASP A 223 17.76 11.53 3.46
C ASP A 223 17.04 11.05 4.72
N VAL A 224 16.99 9.73 4.93
CA VAL A 224 16.33 9.08 6.09
C VAL A 224 17.33 8.91 7.24
N ASN A 225 18.56 8.54 6.91
CA ASN A 225 19.66 8.39 7.86
C ASN A 225 20.86 9.26 7.41
N PRO A 226 20.84 10.56 7.70
CA PRO A 226 21.97 11.43 7.38
C PRO A 226 23.26 10.94 8.06
N PRO A 227 24.42 11.00 7.39
CA PRO A 227 25.68 10.65 8.02
C PRO A 227 25.92 11.42 9.32
N GLY A 228 26.44 10.76 10.35
CA GLY A 228 26.67 11.35 11.68
C GLY A 228 25.41 11.42 12.54
N THR A 229 24.37 10.61 12.21
CA THR A 229 23.16 10.48 13.02
C THR A 229 22.84 9.03 13.31
N ARG A 230 22.05 8.82 14.37
CA ARG A 230 21.50 7.51 14.75
C ARG A 230 20.04 7.63 15.17
N ARG A 231 19.30 6.52 15.05
CA ARG A 231 17.91 6.44 15.49
C ARG A 231 17.80 5.70 16.82
N LEU A 232 16.93 6.23 17.67
CA LEU A 232 16.63 5.69 18.97
C LEU A 232 15.13 5.50 19.12
N ASP A 233 14.73 4.36 19.69
CA ASP A 233 13.38 4.12 20.21
C ASP A 233 13.38 4.41 21.71
N VAL A 234 12.50 5.31 22.14
CA VAL A 234 12.39 5.74 23.54
C VAL A 234 11.00 5.37 24.06
N ILE A 235 10.95 4.37 24.88
CA ILE A 235 9.72 3.94 25.59
C ILE A 235 9.70 4.67 26.94
N CYS A 236 8.69 5.48 27.19
CA CYS A 236 8.63 6.25 28.44
C CYS A 236 7.19 6.52 28.88
N ASP A 237 7.03 6.81 30.17
CA ASP A 237 5.82 7.42 30.70
C ASP A 237 5.71 8.88 30.20
N HIS A 238 4.47 9.39 30.06
CA HIS A 238 4.21 10.76 29.62
C HIS A 238 4.80 11.16 28.24
N VAL A 239 4.63 10.30 27.22
CA VAL A 239 5.20 10.45 25.86
C VAL A 239 4.98 11.85 25.26
N THR A 240 3.83 12.47 25.46
CA THR A 240 3.54 13.82 24.93
C THR A 240 4.47 14.89 25.53
N THR A 241 4.70 14.84 26.84
CA THR A 241 5.62 15.77 27.54
C THR A 241 7.05 15.50 27.12
N ALA A 242 7.43 14.22 27.00
CA ALA A 242 8.73 13.78 26.50
C ALA A 242 9.00 14.30 25.08
N LEU A 243 8.02 14.21 24.18
CA LEU A 243 8.13 14.70 22.81
C LEU A 243 8.52 16.17 22.73
N HIS A 244 7.80 17.03 23.49
CA HIS A 244 8.13 18.46 23.54
C HIS A 244 9.56 18.73 24.02
N ALA A 245 9.98 18.04 25.09
CA ALA A 245 11.33 18.19 25.60
C ALA A 245 12.41 17.72 24.62
N MET A 246 12.13 16.70 23.81
CA MET A 246 13.05 16.21 22.80
C MET A 246 13.14 17.15 21.60
N HIS A 247 12.05 17.78 21.18
CA HIS A 247 12.10 18.80 20.12
C HIS A 247 12.95 20.01 20.46
N GLU A 248 13.05 20.36 21.73
CA GLU A 248 13.86 21.49 22.23
C GLU A 248 15.32 21.11 22.53
N MET A 249 15.64 19.81 22.53
CA MET A 249 16.96 19.33 22.89
C MET A 249 17.96 19.49 21.75
N ALA A 250 19.09 20.15 22.00
CA ALA A 250 20.18 20.28 21.04
C ALA A 250 20.73 18.91 20.60
N GLY A 251 20.87 18.70 19.28
CA GLY A 251 21.33 17.45 18.69
C GLY A 251 20.21 16.43 18.42
N VAL A 252 18.96 16.72 18.77
CA VAL A 252 17.78 15.98 18.30
C VAL A 252 17.30 16.64 17.01
N ARG A 253 17.32 15.90 15.90
CA ARG A 253 16.93 16.41 14.58
C ARG A 253 15.45 16.18 14.28
N SER A 254 14.90 15.04 14.71
CA SER A 254 13.46 14.77 14.67
C SER A 254 13.05 13.90 15.86
N ALA A 255 11.79 14.06 16.28
CA ALA A 255 11.14 13.27 17.28
C ALA A 255 9.70 13.01 16.84
N THR A 256 9.27 11.74 16.81
CA THR A 256 7.93 11.33 16.36
C THR A 256 7.39 10.25 17.29
N VAL A 257 6.11 10.34 17.66
CA VAL A 257 5.46 9.35 18.54
C VAL A 257 4.93 8.19 17.71
N PHE A 258 5.23 6.98 18.18
CA PHE A 258 4.75 5.70 17.63
C PHE A 258 4.10 4.87 18.74
N GLY A 259 2.78 4.90 18.82
CA GLY A 259 2.05 4.20 19.86
C GLY A 259 2.44 4.68 21.27
N GLN A 260 3.18 3.86 22.01
CA GLN A 260 3.66 4.16 23.36
C GLN A 260 5.15 4.49 23.42
N SER A 261 5.82 4.56 22.28
CA SER A 261 7.22 4.93 22.17
C SER A 261 7.41 6.19 21.31
N MET A 262 8.62 6.69 21.31
CA MET A 262 9.02 7.84 20.54
C MET A 262 10.29 7.51 19.75
N HIS A 263 10.26 7.67 18.44
CA HIS A 263 11.44 7.56 17.59
C HIS A 263 12.17 8.90 17.55
N LEU A 264 13.44 8.88 17.85
CA LEU A 264 14.32 10.03 17.77
C LEU A 264 15.36 9.82 16.68
N LEU A 265 15.61 10.85 15.86
CA LEU A 265 16.81 10.98 15.04
C LEU A 265 17.74 11.95 15.75
N VAL A 266 18.89 11.47 16.19
CA VAL A 266 19.85 12.28 16.97
C VAL A 266 21.23 12.28 16.32
N ASP A 267 22.01 13.33 16.58
CA ASP A 267 23.41 13.37 16.20
C ASP A 267 24.20 12.29 17.00
N ASP A 268 25.23 11.69 16.40
CA ASP A 268 26.02 10.61 17.01
C ASP A 268 26.71 11.03 18.33
N ASN A 269 26.94 12.33 18.53
CA ASN A 269 27.55 12.88 19.74
C ASN A 269 26.57 12.99 20.92
N VAL A 270 25.26 12.88 20.70
CA VAL A 270 24.24 12.89 21.76
C VAL A 270 24.31 11.59 22.57
N LYS A 271 24.65 11.70 23.85
CA LYS A 271 24.76 10.54 24.72
C LYS A 271 23.39 10.18 25.31
N ARG A 272 23.16 8.90 25.53
CA ARG A 272 21.95 8.37 26.20
C ARG A 272 21.66 9.08 27.52
N ALA A 273 22.68 9.33 28.34
CA ALA A 273 22.54 10.04 29.62
C ALA A 273 21.98 11.47 29.50
N GLN A 274 22.27 12.15 28.40
CA GLN A 274 21.74 13.50 28.16
C GLN A 274 20.23 13.45 27.84
N ILE A 275 19.78 12.45 27.09
CA ILE A 275 18.36 12.22 26.80
C ILE A 275 17.62 11.88 28.10
N GLU A 276 18.15 10.95 28.90
CA GLU A 276 17.59 10.57 30.20
C GLU A 276 17.50 11.74 31.18
N GLU A 277 18.51 12.60 31.20
CA GLU A 277 18.50 13.82 32.03
C GLU A 277 17.43 14.82 31.57
N GLN A 278 17.31 15.04 30.27
CA GLN A 278 16.29 15.95 29.71
C GLN A 278 14.87 15.43 29.99
N LEU A 279 14.64 14.13 29.86
CA LEU A 279 13.37 13.50 30.19
C LEU A 279 13.01 13.63 31.67
N ARG A 280 13.97 13.44 32.58
CA ARG A 280 13.77 13.64 34.03
C ARG A 280 13.41 15.08 34.37
N LYS A 281 13.98 16.09 33.69
CA LYS A 281 13.66 17.51 33.94
C LYS A 281 12.18 17.84 33.68
N VAL A 282 11.52 17.08 32.79
CA VAL A 282 10.10 17.27 32.43
C VAL A 282 9.18 16.27 33.15
N GLY A 283 9.69 15.56 34.17
CA GLY A 283 8.88 14.68 35.01
C GLY A 283 8.69 13.26 34.49
N VAL A 284 9.42 12.85 33.47
CA VAL A 284 9.46 11.44 33.02
C VAL A 284 10.27 10.64 34.02
N SER A 285 9.63 9.66 34.66
CA SER A 285 10.25 8.86 35.73
C SER A 285 10.89 7.56 35.24
N HIS A 286 10.39 7.05 34.11
CA HIS A 286 10.89 5.83 33.48
C HIS A 286 11.09 6.04 31.99
N ALA A 287 12.29 5.71 31.49
CA ALA A 287 12.60 5.72 30.07
C ALA A 287 13.54 4.56 29.71
N GLU A 288 13.15 3.78 28.72
CA GLU A 288 13.99 2.77 28.08
C GLU A 288 14.38 3.29 26.70
N ILE A 289 15.68 3.25 26.40
CA ILE A 289 16.23 3.79 25.14
C ILE A 289 16.97 2.66 24.43
N HIS A 290 16.54 2.37 23.20
CA HIS A 290 17.16 1.34 22.35
C HIS A 290 17.61 1.95 21.03
N GLU A 291 18.74 1.48 20.48
CA GLU A 291 19.08 1.80 19.10
C GLU A 291 18.19 1.00 18.15
N MET A 292 17.71 1.66 17.11
CA MET A 292 16.87 1.04 16.10
C MET A 292 17.29 1.46 14.69
N GLY A 293 16.97 0.61 13.70
CA GLY A 293 16.98 1.01 12.30
C GLY A 293 15.72 1.79 11.94
N PRO A 294 15.71 2.54 10.84
CA PRO A 294 14.50 3.24 10.38
C PRO A 294 13.40 2.26 9.98
N SER A 295 12.17 2.59 10.32
CA SER A 295 10.97 1.96 9.78
C SER A 295 10.59 2.60 8.44
N LEU A 296 9.71 1.97 7.64
CA LEU A 296 9.15 2.65 6.46
C LEU A 296 8.35 3.89 6.83
N GLU A 297 7.77 3.93 8.03
CA GLU A 297 7.05 5.10 8.50
C GLU A 297 7.99 6.29 8.71
N ASP A 298 9.18 6.07 9.27
CA ASP A 298 10.23 7.09 9.36
C ASP A 298 10.64 7.60 7.97
N VAL A 299 10.81 6.69 6.99
CA VAL A 299 11.13 7.03 5.60
C VAL A 299 10.10 8.01 5.03
N PHE A 300 8.82 7.69 5.19
CA PHE A 300 7.76 8.51 4.57
C PHE A 300 7.52 9.82 5.30
N VAL A 301 7.65 9.86 6.61
CA VAL A 301 7.58 11.10 7.39
C VAL A 301 8.68 12.06 6.92
N GLU A 302 9.94 11.62 6.88
CA GLU A 302 11.07 12.44 6.46
C GLU A 302 10.95 12.91 4.99
N LEU A 303 10.63 12.00 4.06
CA LEU A 303 10.50 12.35 2.65
C LEU A 303 9.30 13.28 2.39
N SER A 304 8.20 13.11 3.10
CA SER A 304 7.02 13.98 2.99
C SER A 304 7.32 15.37 3.51
N ALA A 305 8.00 15.50 4.66
CA ALA A 305 8.39 16.77 5.24
C ALA A 305 9.34 17.53 4.30
N LYS A 306 10.36 16.84 3.75
CA LYS A 306 11.29 17.40 2.76
C LYS A 306 10.57 17.91 1.51
N HIS A 307 9.65 17.09 0.97
CA HIS A 307 8.86 17.47 -0.21
C HIS A 307 7.96 18.68 0.05
N ALA A 308 7.31 18.74 1.20
CA ALA A 308 6.48 19.88 1.60
C ALA A 308 7.30 21.18 1.72
N ALA A 309 8.49 21.13 2.34
CA ALA A 309 9.39 22.27 2.47
C ALA A 309 9.88 22.80 1.11
N GLN A 310 10.28 21.90 0.19
CA GLN A 310 10.69 22.28 -1.17
C GLN A 310 9.57 22.96 -1.97
N ARG A 311 8.32 22.54 -1.73
CA ARG A 311 7.17 23.14 -2.40
C ARG A 311 6.84 24.52 -1.88
N GLN A 312 6.97 24.76 -0.59
CA GLN A 312 6.81 26.09 0.01
C GLN A 312 7.87 27.07 -0.52
N GLN A 313 9.12 26.64 -0.65
CA GLN A 313 10.21 27.46 -1.22
C GLN A 313 10.00 27.81 -2.70
N LYS A 314 9.30 26.94 -3.47
CA LYS A 314 8.99 27.22 -4.89
C LYS A 314 7.76 28.10 -5.08
N ALA A 315 6.92 28.23 -4.05
CA ALA A 315 5.69 29.03 -4.07
C ALA A 315 5.89 30.46 -3.49
N ALA A 316 7.00 30.69 -2.77
CA ALA A 316 7.46 31.99 -2.28
C ALA A 316 8.40 32.66 -3.29
#